data_e391a0d52c52fdbb2ab0bf6e63a8de83
#
_entry.id   e391a0d52c52fdbb2ab0bf6e63a8de83
#
_cell.length_a   1.000
_cell.length_b   1.000
_cell.length_c   1.000
_cell.angle_alpha   90.00
_cell.angle_beta   90.00
_cell.angle_gamma   90.00
#
_symmetry.space_group_name_H-M   'P 1'
#
loop_
_entity.id
_entity.type
_entity.pdbx_description
1 polymer ?
#
loop_
_entity_poly.entity_id
_entity_poly.type
_entity_poly.pdbx_seq_one_letter_code
_entity_poly.pdbx_strand_id
1 'polypeptide(L)' 'MNEQESWTIGQIADRLKEPPARVAYIVSKYRLKPVKRVGIIRLFSEEQVEAIRNSLFNIQIRVQR' A
#
# COMPACT_ATOMS: atom_id res chain seq x y z
N MET A 1 -23.78 0.05 1.81
CA MET A 1 -22.86 -0.26 2.06
C MET A 1 -21.82 0.45 1.73
N ASN A 2 -20.99 0.74 2.32
CA ASN A 2 -20.03 1.49 2.05
C ASN A 2 -18.88 0.82 1.77
N GLU A 3 -18.60 0.46 0.62
CA GLU A 3 -17.44 -0.11 0.31
C GLU A 3 -16.47 0.89 0.04
N GLN A 4 -15.34 0.89 0.67
CA GLN A 4 -14.27 1.82 0.44
C GLN A 4 -13.58 1.43 -0.82
N GLU A 5 -13.51 2.35 -1.77
CA GLU A 5 -12.89 2.07 -3.04
C GLU A 5 -11.46 2.53 -3.12
N SER A 6 -10.98 3.27 -2.16
CA SER A 6 -9.61 3.73 -2.16
C SER A 6 -9.10 3.84 -0.73
N TRP A 7 -7.77 3.82 -0.57
CA TRP A 7 -7.17 3.69 0.73
C TRP A 7 -5.96 4.59 0.84
N THR A 8 -5.77 5.18 2.02
CA THR A 8 -4.55 5.96 2.28
C THR A 8 -3.45 4.97 2.67
N ILE A 9 -2.20 5.45 2.68
CA ILE A 9 -1.09 4.60 3.08
C ILE A 9 -1.30 4.10 4.51
N GLY A 10 -1.78 4.95 5.40
CA GLY A 10 -2.05 4.52 6.77
C GLY A 10 -3.08 3.41 6.85
N GLN A 11 -4.14 3.53 6.06
CA GLN A 11 -5.16 2.51 6.04
C GLN A 11 -4.65 1.20 5.45
N ILE A 12 -3.83 1.29 4.43
CA ILE A 12 -3.24 0.10 3.83
C ILE A 12 -2.33 -0.59 4.83
N ALA A 13 -1.52 0.20 5.54
CA ALA A 13 -0.62 -0.35 6.53
C ALA A 13 -1.39 -1.09 7.63
N ASP A 14 -2.46 -0.47 8.08
CA ASP A 14 -3.27 -1.08 9.12
C ASP A 14 -3.91 -2.37 8.61
N ARG A 15 -4.40 -2.35 7.40
CA ARG A 15 -5.04 -3.51 6.80
C ARG A 15 -4.07 -4.66 6.62
N LEU A 16 -2.83 -4.35 6.24
CA LEU A 16 -1.82 -5.37 6.02
C LEU A 16 -0.99 -5.69 7.26
N LYS A 17 -1.25 -4.95 8.34
CA LYS A 17 -0.54 -5.12 9.60
C LYS A 17 0.94 -4.91 9.42
N GLU A 18 1.29 -3.86 8.69
CA GLU A 18 2.66 -3.49 8.46
C GLU A 18 2.89 -2.05 8.85
N PRO A 19 4.12 -1.66 9.18
CA PRO A 19 4.39 -0.26 9.50
C PRO A 19 4.11 0.63 8.29
N PRO A 20 3.55 1.81 8.49
CA PRO A 20 3.29 2.72 7.37
C PRO A 20 4.54 3.05 6.56
N ALA A 21 5.70 3.13 7.23
CA ALA A 21 6.93 3.42 6.52
C ALA A 21 7.28 2.34 5.50
N ARG A 22 6.94 1.08 5.82
CA ARG A 22 7.22 -0.01 4.90
C ARG A 22 6.31 0.07 3.69
N VAL A 23 5.03 0.42 3.90
CA VAL A 23 4.10 0.58 2.80
C VAL A 23 4.55 1.74 1.92
N ALA A 24 4.95 2.85 2.54
CA ALA A 24 5.41 4.01 1.79
C ALA A 24 6.67 3.66 0.98
N TYR A 25 7.54 2.84 1.54
CA TYR A 25 8.73 2.41 0.82
C TYR A 25 8.36 1.64 -0.45
N ILE A 26 7.38 0.73 -0.35
CA ILE A 26 6.94 -0.04 -1.50
C ILE A 26 6.33 0.88 -2.55
N VAL A 27 5.50 1.82 -2.12
CA VAL A 27 4.88 2.75 -3.05
C VAL A 27 5.95 3.53 -3.80
N SER A 28 6.98 3.96 -3.09
CA SER A 28 8.04 4.73 -3.70
C SER A 28 8.92 3.87 -4.60
N LYS A 29 9.26 2.68 -4.14
CA LYS A 29 10.14 1.81 -4.90
C LYS A 29 9.54 1.41 -6.23
N TYR A 30 8.27 1.08 -6.24
CA TYR A 30 7.64 0.65 -7.48
C TYR A 30 6.92 1.79 -8.18
N ARG A 31 7.05 3.01 -7.65
CA ARG A 31 6.49 4.20 -8.29
C ARG A 31 5.00 4.05 -8.54
N LEU A 32 4.30 3.58 -7.52
CA LEU A 32 2.87 3.41 -7.64
C LEU A 32 2.22 4.78 -7.57
N LYS A 33 1.32 5.05 -8.51
CA LYS A 33 0.67 6.33 -8.55
C LYS A 33 -0.70 6.21 -7.94
N PRO A 34 -1.09 7.14 -7.06
CA PRO A 34 -2.41 7.06 -6.46
C PRO A 34 -3.49 7.23 -7.51
N VAL A 35 -4.62 6.55 -7.32
CA VAL A 35 -5.72 6.69 -8.25
C VAL A 35 -6.48 7.97 -7.99
N LYS A 36 -6.29 8.60 -6.82
CA LYS A 36 -7.00 9.79 -6.49
C LYS A 36 -6.19 10.55 -5.46
N ARG A 37 -6.31 11.85 -5.43
CA ARG A 37 -5.60 12.64 -4.47
C ARG A 37 -6.55 13.68 -3.90
N VAL A 38 -6.56 13.83 -2.57
CA VAL A 38 -7.38 14.82 -1.91
C VAL A 38 -6.40 15.68 -1.11
N GLY A 39 -6.08 16.87 -1.64
CA GLY A 39 -5.04 17.68 -1.03
C GLY A 39 -3.72 16.96 -1.10
N ILE A 40 -3.07 16.78 0.02
CA ILE A 40 -1.81 16.08 0.05
C ILE A 40 -2.02 14.59 0.31
N ILE A 41 -3.27 14.17 0.51
CA ILE A 41 -3.56 12.78 0.81
C ILE A 41 -3.67 11.99 -0.49
N ARG A 42 -2.94 10.87 -0.56
CA ARG A 42 -2.95 10.03 -1.73
C ARG A 42 -3.78 8.78 -1.45
N LEU A 43 -4.61 8.43 -2.40
CA LEU A 43 -5.50 7.27 -2.24
C LEU A 43 -5.17 6.23 -3.31
N PHE A 44 -5.14 4.98 -2.89
CA PHE A 44 -4.75 3.89 -3.75
C PHE A 44 -5.89 2.89 -3.90
N SER A 45 -5.96 2.23 -5.04
CA SER A 45 -7.05 1.31 -5.32
C SER A 45 -6.82 -0.05 -4.69
N GLU A 46 -7.86 -0.85 -4.71
CA GLU A 46 -7.76 -2.21 -4.18
C GLU A 46 -6.69 -3.01 -4.91
N GLU A 47 -6.58 -2.81 -6.21
CA GLU A 47 -5.56 -3.52 -6.98
C GLU A 47 -4.17 -3.11 -6.56
N GLN A 48 -4.00 -1.84 -6.20
CA GLN A 48 -2.71 -1.38 -5.73
C GLN A 48 -2.40 -1.93 -4.35
N VAL A 49 -3.43 -2.09 -3.51
CA VAL A 49 -3.24 -2.70 -2.20
C VAL A 49 -2.74 -4.13 -2.36
N GLU A 50 -3.30 -4.86 -3.32
CA GLU A 50 -2.85 -6.22 -3.56
C GLU A 50 -1.42 -6.25 -4.08
N ALA A 51 -1.06 -5.30 -4.93
CA ALA A 51 0.31 -5.24 -5.43
C ALA A 51 1.28 -4.97 -4.29
N ILE A 52 0.90 -4.07 -3.37
CA ILE A 52 1.74 -3.76 -2.23
C ILE A 52 1.88 -5.00 -1.35
N ARG A 53 0.80 -5.70 -1.11
CA ARG A 53 0.83 -6.90 -0.29
C ARG A 53 1.76 -7.95 -0.88
N ASN A 54 1.66 -8.16 -2.18
CA ASN A 54 2.52 -9.15 -2.83
C ASN A 54 3.98 -8.74 -2.77
N SER A 55 4.26 -7.45 -2.88
CA SER A 55 5.62 -6.97 -2.79
C SER A 55 6.20 -7.18 -1.40
N LEU A 56 5.38 -6.96 -0.38
CA LEU A 56 5.82 -7.17 1.00
C LEU A 56 6.10 -8.66 1.24
N PHE A 57 5.25 -9.50 0.70
CA PHE A 57 5.44 -10.94 0.85
C PHE A 57 6.76 -11.38 0.22
N ASN A 58 7.07 -10.87 -0.95
CA ASN A 58 8.31 -11.20 -1.63
C ASN A 58 9.52 -10.72 -0.85
N ILE A 59 9.43 -9.54 -0.25
CA ILE A 59 10.52 -9.01 0.55
C ILE A 59 10.75 -9.90 1.75
N GLN A 60 9.69 -10.36 2.38
CA GLN A 60 9.83 -11.22 3.54
C GLN A 60 10.48 -12.53 3.18
N ILE A 61 10.14 -13.08 2.05
CA ILE A 61 10.75 -14.31 1.60
C ILE A 61 12.23 -14.12 1.40
N ARG A 62 12.64 -12.99 0.79
CA ARG A 62 14.03 -12.74 0.60
C ARG A 62 14.79 -12.59 1.90
N VAL A 63 14.18 -11.92 2.84
CA VAL A 63 14.85 -11.66 4.11
C VAL A 63 15.07 -12.95 4.89
N GLN A 64 14.20 -13.90 4.71
CA GLN A 64 14.35 -15.12 5.45
C GLN A 64 15.46 -16.02 4.95
N ARG A 65 16.08 -15.70 3.86
CA ARG A 65 17.18 -16.50 3.41
C ARG A 65 18.44 -16.21 4.16
#